data_9c0e400c63694c3d93685c00b6b09d47
#
_entry.id   9c0e400c63694c3d93685c00b6b09d47
#
_cell.length_a   1.000
_cell.length_b   1.000
_cell.length_c   1.000
_cell.angle_alpha   90.00
_cell.angle_beta   90.00
_cell.angle_gamma   90.00
#
_symmetry.space_group_name_H-M   'P 1'
#
loop_
_entity.id
_entity.type
_entity.pdbx_description
1 polymer ?
#
loop_
_entity_poly.entity_id
_entity_poly.type
_entity_poly.pdbx_seq_one_letter_code
_entity_poly.pdbx_strand_id
1 'polypeptide(L)'
;MKLGTLLSAFACMTLSMGFATPAKAEDPIKIGVYMPLTGQNAFAGQLELEGIQLAHKITPTVLGRPVELVIVDNKSDKVEAANAVKRLAERDNVTAIIGTYASSLSLAGGEVAERAKVPVIGTSCTNPLVTQGKKYYFRACFIDPYQGAAAATYAYKNLGYKKAAVLTDVANDYAVGLSNFFKKSYKKLGGELVADMKYSSGDQDFTAQLTELISKNPDIVFMPAYFAEGAIIMKQARELGATFVLMGADAMDNPDTLKIGGKAVEGFLHTTFPYDVNMENMSAEAKTFTDAWKKNFPNKDPNVNSALGYNCYNIILDALTRAGKADTEALTAALAATKNLPTALGVLSINETHDAEMPVGIIKYMDGKRKYIGDAIAE
;
A
#
# COMPACT_ATOMS: atom_id res chain seq x y z
N MET A 1 1.98 -47.31 92.46
CA MET A 1 2.90 -46.86 91.45
C MET A 1 2.27 -47.10 90.08
N LYS A 2 1.77 -46.05 89.41
CA LYS A 2 1.14 -46.12 88.09
C LYS A 2 1.96 -45.40 87.11
N LEU A 3 2.43 -46.15 86.10
CA LEU A 3 3.18 -45.62 84.97
C LEU A 3 2.18 -45.01 83.97
N GLY A 4 2.34 -43.72 83.59
CA GLY A 4 1.54 -43.07 82.59
C GLY A 4 2.29 -43.07 81.28
N THR A 5 1.62 -43.53 80.21
CA THR A 5 2.12 -43.57 78.82
C THR A 5 1.68 -42.31 78.12
N LEU A 6 2.66 -41.47 77.63
CA LEU A 6 2.41 -40.34 76.77
C LEU A 6 2.40 -40.86 75.30
N LEU A 7 1.28 -40.70 74.61
CA LEU A 7 1.19 -40.83 73.14
C LEU A 7 1.49 -39.47 72.47
N SER A 8 2.52 -39.40 71.75
CA SER A 8 2.84 -38.26 70.84
C SER A 8 2.17 -38.46 69.50
N ALA A 9 1.19 -37.60 69.15
CA ALA A 9 0.57 -37.56 67.82
C ALA A 9 1.48 -36.76 66.85
N PHE A 10 2.06 -37.43 65.88
CA PHE A 10 2.80 -36.81 64.74
C PHE A 10 1.78 -36.44 63.67
N ALA A 11 1.45 -35.15 63.48
CA ALA A 11 0.67 -34.65 62.39
C ALA A 11 1.52 -34.59 61.13
N CYS A 12 1.26 -35.47 60.16
CA CYS A 12 1.86 -35.46 58.85
C CYS A 12 1.14 -34.37 58.01
N MET A 13 1.83 -33.21 57.83
CA MET A 13 1.40 -32.14 56.96
C MET A 13 1.87 -32.48 55.53
N THR A 14 1.00 -33.07 54.72
CA THR A 14 1.23 -33.32 53.29
C THR A 14 1.17 -32.00 52.54
N LEU A 15 2.32 -31.46 52.12
CA LEU A 15 2.47 -30.33 51.25
C LEU A 15 2.06 -30.82 49.83
N SER A 16 0.84 -30.52 49.37
CA SER A 16 0.44 -30.74 47.98
C SER A 16 1.12 -29.71 47.09
N MET A 17 2.29 -30.06 46.52
CA MET A 17 2.88 -29.34 45.38
C MET A 17 1.90 -29.49 44.18
N GLY A 18 1.09 -28.48 43.95
CA GLY A 18 0.34 -28.35 42.70
C GLY A 18 1.33 -28.16 41.53
N PHE A 19 1.54 -29.21 40.76
CA PHE A 19 2.17 -29.08 39.46
C PHE A 19 1.29 -28.21 38.57
N ALA A 20 1.61 -26.93 38.40
CA ALA A 20 1.04 -26.12 37.35
C ALA A 20 1.39 -26.79 36.03
N THR A 21 0.41 -27.41 35.37
CA THR A 21 0.58 -27.84 33.96
C THR A 21 0.97 -26.62 33.14
N PRO A 22 2.06 -26.70 32.37
CA PRO A 22 2.42 -25.59 31.48
C PRO A 22 1.22 -25.34 30.58
N ALA A 23 0.74 -24.10 30.60
CA ALA A 23 -0.33 -23.70 29.69
C ALA A 23 0.16 -24.02 28.26
N LYS A 24 -0.61 -24.87 27.55
CA LYS A 24 -0.32 -25.18 26.14
C LYS A 24 -0.29 -23.84 25.41
N ALA A 25 0.86 -23.50 24.80
CA ALA A 25 0.97 -22.31 23.99
C ALA A 25 -0.13 -22.40 22.91
N GLU A 26 -0.98 -21.39 22.83
CA GLU A 26 -2.02 -21.36 21.80
C GLU A 26 -1.36 -21.32 20.41
N ASP A 27 -1.96 -21.98 19.43
CA ASP A 27 -1.46 -22.01 18.06
C ASP A 27 -1.35 -20.57 17.51
N PRO A 28 -0.30 -20.24 16.73
CA PRO A 28 -0.12 -18.89 16.21
C PRO A 28 -1.29 -18.45 15.31
N ILE A 29 -1.56 -17.15 15.32
CA ILE A 29 -2.48 -16.54 14.35
C ILE A 29 -1.68 -16.31 13.07
N LYS A 30 -2.04 -17.01 11.99
CA LYS A 30 -1.34 -16.89 10.70
C LYS A 30 -1.91 -15.72 9.89
N ILE A 31 -1.02 -14.83 9.47
CA ILE A 31 -1.32 -13.75 8.52
C ILE A 31 -0.54 -14.02 7.25
N GLY A 32 -1.25 -14.22 6.14
CA GLY A 32 -0.65 -14.37 4.82
C GLY A 32 -0.18 -13.04 4.28
N VAL A 33 0.91 -13.06 3.52
CA VAL A 33 1.42 -11.89 2.80
C VAL A 33 1.71 -12.32 1.38
N TYR A 34 1.07 -11.70 0.38
CA TYR A 34 1.42 -11.92 -1.02
C TYR A 34 1.84 -10.62 -1.67
N MET A 35 3.12 -10.54 -2.02
CA MET A 35 3.73 -9.33 -2.57
C MET A 35 4.53 -9.66 -3.83
N PRO A 36 4.72 -8.71 -4.75
CA PRO A 36 5.66 -8.85 -5.83
C PRO A 36 7.09 -8.69 -5.28
N LEU A 37 7.73 -9.79 -4.90
CA LEU A 37 9.10 -9.79 -4.37
C LEU A 37 10.14 -9.95 -5.47
N THR A 38 9.70 -10.42 -6.65
CA THR A 38 10.47 -10.50 -7.89
C THR A 38 9.67 -9.92 -9.06
N GLY A 39 10.34 -9.68 -10.20
CA GLY A 39 9.72 -9.07 -11.39
C GLY A 39 9.69 -7.53 -11.33
N GLN A 40 8.91 -6.93 -12.23
CA GLN A 40 8.94 -5.47 -12.50
C GLN A 40 8.49 -4.60 -11.30
N ASN A 41 7.66 -5.15 -10.40
CA ASN A 41 7.14 -4.44 -9.23
C ASN A 41 7.89 -4.79 -7.93
N ALA A 42 8.99 -5.55 -8.02
CA ALA A 42 9.70 -6.10 -6.86
C ALA A 42 10.14 -5.04 -5.86
N PHE A 43 10.60 -3.89 -6.35
CA PHE A 43 11.11 -2.84 -5.48
C PHE A 43 10.03 -2.34 -4.50
N ALA A 44 8.84 -2.03 -4.99
CA ALA A 44 7.74 -1.56 -4.16
C ALA A 44 7.24 -2.67 -3.22
N GLY A 45 7.06 -3.89 -3.73
CA GLY A 45 6.63 -5.02 -2.91
C GLY A 45 7.60 -5.37 -1.78
N GLN A 46 8.91 -5.25 -2.02
CA GLN A 46 9.93 -5.44 -0.97
C GLN A 46 9.85 -4.37 0.11
N LEU A 47 9.63 -3.09 -0.25
CA LEU A 47 9.45 -2.01 0.70
C LEU A 47 8.19 -2.19 1.56
N GLU A 48 7.08 -2.61 0.96
CA GLU A 48 5.86 -2.92 1.68
C GLU A 48 6.07 -4.11 2.64
N LEU A 49 6.76 -5.16 2.19
CA LEU A 49 7.10 -6.30 3.04
C LEU A 49 7.99 -5.89 4.22
N GLU A 50 9.01 -5.05 4.01
CA GLU A 50 9.85 -4.53 5.09
C GLU A 50 9.02 -3.76 6.13
N GLY A 51 8.01 -2.98 5.69
CA GLY A 51 7.08 -2.31 6.59
C GLY A 51 6.24 -3.28 7.41
N ILE A 52 5.70 -4.33 6.78
CA ILE A 52 4.95 -5.41 7.46
C ILE A 52 5.84 -6.11 8.49
N GLN A 53 7.07 -6.47 8.11
CA GLN A 53 8.01 -7.16 8.99
C GLN A 53 8.45 -6.27 10.17
N LEU A 54 8.61 -4.96 9.95
CA LEU A 54 8.88 -4.01 11.01
C LEU A 54 7.73 -3.94 12.02
N ALA A 55 6.49 -3.83 11.54
CA ALA A 55 5.31 -3.81 12.40
C ALA A 55 5.16 -5.12 13.20
N HIS A 56 5.36 -6.26 12.55
CA HIS A 56 5.37 -7.58 13.20
C HIS A 56 6.47 -7.69 14.26
N LYS A 57 7.69 -7.19 14.00
CA LYS A 57 8.78 -7.18 14.97
C LYS A 57 8.45 -6.35 16.22
N ILE A 58 7.70 -5.25 16.06
CA ILE A 58 7.29 -4.37 17.17
C ILE A 58 6.12 -5.00 17.94
N THR A 59 5.16 -5.58 17.25
CA THR A 59 3.95 -6.18 17.83
C THR A 59 3.77 -7.62 17.34
N PRO A 60 4.54 -8.58 17.92
CA PRO A 60 4.56 -9.96 17.43
C PRO A 60 3.39 -10.83 17.94
N THR A 61 2.48 -10.25 18.72
CA THR A 61 1.36 -10.98 19.34
C THR A 61 0.07 -10.19 19.26
N VAL A 62 -1.07 -10.89 19.18
CA VAL A 62 -2.42 -10.34 19.29
C VAL A 62 -3.32 -11.37 19.96
N LEU A 63 -4.30 -10.92 20.76
CA LEU A 63 -5.20 -11.80 21.55
C LEU A 63 -4.43 -12.79 22.45
N GLY A 64 -3.25 -12.42 22.95
CA GLY A 64 -2.39 -13.30 23.76
C GLY A 64 -1.66 -14.40 22.98
N ARG A 65 -1.79 -14.46 21.65
CA ARG A 65 -1.21 -15.47 20.76
C ARG A 65 -0.12 -14.88 19.89
N PRO A 66 0.94 -15.64 19.56
CA PRO A 66 1.93 -15.19 18.58
C PRO A 66 1.30 -15.05 17.20
N VAL A 67 1.83 -14.10 16.40
CA VAL A 67 1.49 -13.95 14.98
C VAL A 67 2.58 -14.63 14.16
N GLU A 68 2.17 -15.39 13.15
CA GLU A 68 3.06 -15.99 12.15
C GLU A 68 2.78 -15.34 10.78
N LEU A 69 3.82 -14.81 10.12
CA LEU A 69 3.73 -14.30 8.76
C LEU A 69 4.04 -15.42 7.76
N VAL A 70 3.08 -15.73 6.87
CA VAL A 70 3.27 -16.67 5.76
C VAL A 70 3.44 -15.86 4.47
N ILE A 71 4.70 -15.73 4.01
CA ILE A 71 5.06 -14.84 2.90
C ILE A 71 5.13 -15.63 1.60
N VAL A 72 4.49 -15.11 0.53
CA VAL A 72 4.48 -15.70 -0.81
C VAL A 72 4.79 -14.61 -1.84
N ASP A 73 5.77 -14.86 -2.71
CA ASP A 73 6.08 -14.03 -3.86
C ASP A 73 5.06 -14.27 -4.99
N ASN A 74 4.41 -13.21 -5.47
CA ASN A 74 3.50 -13.27 -6.62
C ASN A 74 4.21 -12.96 -7.96
N LYS A 75 5.53 -12.76 -7.94
CA LYS A 75 6.41 -12.59 -9.09
C LYS A 75 6.01 -11.47 -10.07
N SER A 76 5.21 -10.51 -9.63
CA SER A 76 4.61 -9.46 -10.47
C SER A 76 3.71 -10.03 -11.60
N ASP A 77 3.13 -11.22 -11.40
CA ASP A 77 2.32 -11.94 -12.38
C ASP A 77 0.89 -12.19 -11.85
N LYS A 78 -0.14 -11.97 -12.70
CA LYS A 78 -1.55 -12.12 -12.31
C LYS A 78 -1.92 -13.56 -11.92
N VAL A 79 -1.36 -14.56 -12.62
CA VAL A 79 -1.63 -15.99 -12.34
C VAL A 79 -0.96 -16.39 -11.03
N GLU A 80 0.28 -15.96 -10.82
CA GLU A 80 0.99 -16.22 -9.56
C GLU A 80 0.35 -15.48 -8.38
N ALA A 81 -0.23 -14.30 -8.57
CA ALA A 81 -0.99 -13.60 -7.53
C ALA A 81 -2.23 -14.40 -7.11
N ALA A 82 -2.99 -14.95 -8.06
CA ALA A 82 -4.12 -15.83 -7.78
C ALA A 82 -3.67 -17.12 -7.07
N ASN A 83 -2.57 -17.75 -7.53
CA ASN A 83 -1.99 -18.96 -6.93
C ASN A 83 -1.50 -18.70 -5.50
N ALA A 84 -0.87 -17.54 -5.25
CA ALA A 84 -0.41 -17.14 -3.93
C ALA A 84 -1.56 -17.06 -2.93
N VAL A 85 -2.64 -16.36 -3.29
CA VAL A 85 -3.83 -16.24 -2.42
C VAL A 85 -4.49 -17.60 -2.21
N LYS A 86 -4.61 -18.43 -3.26
CA LYS A 86 -5.14 -19.80 -3.13
C LYS A 86 -4.33 -20.63 -2.15
N ARG A 87 -3.00 -20.60 -2.25
CA ARG A 87 -2.12 -21.28 -1.31
C ARG A 87 -2.32 -20.82 0.13
N LEU A 88 -2.32 -19.50 0.35
CA LEU A 88 -2.49 -18.91 1.68
C LEU A 88 -3.83 -19.31 2.32
N ALA A 89 -4.91 -19.27 1.53
CA ALA A 89 -6.25 -19.58 2.01
C ALA A 89 -6.50 -21.06 2.24
N GLU A 90 -6.16 -21.93 1.25
CA GLU A 90 -6.57 -23.34 1.25
C GLU A 90 -5.55 -24.27 1.89
N ARG A 91 -4.24 -23.98 1.76
CA ARG A 91 -3.16 -24.83 2.28
C ARG A 91 -2.63 -24.34 3.62
N ASP A 92 -2.30 -23.06 3.69
CA ASP A 92 -1.65 -22.48 4.86
C ASP A 92 -2.69 -22.08 5.92
N ASN A 93 -3.99 -22.00 5.56
CA ASN A 93 -5.14 -21.69 6.41
C ASN A 93 -4.94 -20.40 7.22
N VAL A 94 -4.59 -19.31 6.54
CA VAL A 94 -4.35 -18.03 7.18
C VAL A 94 -5.67 -17.36 7.61
N THR A 95 -5.63 -16.61 8.71
CA THR A 95 -6.79 -15.86 9.24
C THR A 95 -7.08 -14.60 8.44
N ALA A 96 -6.04 -13.98 7.89
CA ALA A 96 -6.11 -12.78 7.08
C ALA A 96 -4.98 -12.76 6.06
N ILE A 97 -5.09 -11.91 5.04
CA ILE A 97 -4.06 -11.70 4.03
C ILE A 97 -3.74 -10.21 3.92
N ILE A 98 -2.46 -9.87 3.83
CA ILE A 98 -1.97 -8.54 3.45
C ILE A 98 -1.45 -8.61 2.01
N GLY A 99 -1.84 -7.66 1.20
CA GLY A 99 -1.35 -7.51 -0.17
C GLY A 99 -2.46 -7.15 -1.15
N THR A 100 -2.08 -6.73 -2.30
CA THR A 100 -0.71 -6.63 -2.81
C THR A 100 -0.48 -5.26 -3.44
N TYR A 101 0.77 -4.90 -3.67
CA TYR A 101 1.09 -3.80 -4.58
C TYR A 101 0.62 -4.14 -5.99
N ALA A 102 0.13 -3.12 -6.72
CA ALA A 102 -0.40 -3.19 -8.07
C ALA A 102 -1.84 -3.74 -8.19
N SER A 103 -2.72 -2.91 -8.75
CA SER A 103 -4.16 -3.21 -8.87
C SER A 103 -4.46 -4.46 -9.68
N SER A 104 -3.74 -4.70 -10.80
CA SER A 104 -3.92 -5.89 -11.63
C SER A 104 -3.68 -7.20 -10.88
N LEU A 105 -2.68 -7.21 -9.97
CA LEU A 105 -2.36 -8.37 -9.13
C LEU A 105 -3.41 -8.54 -8.03
N SER A 106 -3.87 -7.41 -7.46
CA SER A 106 -4.93 -7.38 -6.44
C SER A 106 -6.27 -7.85 -6.98
N LEU A 107 -6.62 -7.50 -8.22
CA LEU A 107 -7.81 -8.01 -8.90
C LEU A 107 -7.76 -9.53 -9.02
N ALA A 108 -6.64 -10.08 -9.51
CA ALA A 108 -6.49 -11.53 -9.68
C ALA A 108 -6.55 -12.29 -8.34
N GLY A 109 -5.82 -11.82 -7.31
CA GLY A 109 -5.83 -12.43 -5.98
C GLY A 109 -7.16 -12.24 -5.26
N GLY A 110 -7.81 -11.09 -5.44
CA GLY A 110 -9.07 -10.74 -4.80
C GLY A 110 -10.23 -11.66 -5.14
N GLU A 111 -10.31 -12.12 -6.39
CA GLU A 111 -11.32 -13.11 -6.81
C GLU A 111 -11.17 -14.45 -6.08
N VAL A 112 -9.94 -14.83 -5.77
CA VAL A 112 -9.67 -16.07 -5.01
C VAL A 112 -10.01 -15.89 -3.53
N ALA A 113 -9.59 -14.77 -2.94
CA ALA A 113 -9.87 -14.45 -1.54
C ALA A 113 -11.38 -14.37 -1.25
N GLU A 114 -12.16 -13.77 -2.16
CA GLU A 114 -13.62 -13.64 -2.05
C GLU A 114 -14.28 -15.02 -2.02
N ARG A 115 -13.90 -15.94 -2.93
CA ARG A 115 -14.41 -17.32 -2.92
C ARG A 115 -14.00 -18.10 -1.68
N ALA A 116 -12.79 -17.89 -1.19
CA ALA A 116 -12.26 -18.55 0.01
C ALA A 116 -12.78 -17.92 1.32
N LYS A 117 -13.44 -16.77 1.26
CA LYS A 117 -13.95 -16.01 2.42
C LYS A 117 -12.83 -15.65 3.41
N VAL A 118 -11.66 -15.30 2.91
CA VAL A 118 -10.53 -14.86 3.72
C VAL A 118 -10.35 -13.34 3.54
N PRO A 119 -10.42 -12.55 4.62
CA PRO A 119 -10.28 -11.10 4.51
C PRO A 119 -8.88 -10.71 4.07
N VAL A 120 -8.83 -9.80 3.10
CA VAL A 120 -7.60 -9.20 2.56
C VAL A 120 -7.60 -7.71 2.85
N ILE A 121 -6.45 -7.17 3.23
CA ILE A 121 -6.19 -5.74 3.20
C ILE A 121 -5.12 -5.42 2.16
N GLY A 122 -5.52 -4.71 1.10
CA GLY A 122 -4.64 -4.26 0.03
C GLY A 122 -3.76 -3.09 0.48
N THR A 123 -2.51 -3.11 0.06
CA THR A 123 -1.54 -2.06 0.36
C THR A 123 -1.68 -0.89 -0.61
N SER A 124 -1.08 -0.98 -1.80
CA SER A 124 -1.13 0.04 -2.84
C SER A 124 -1.80 -0.52 -4.11
N CYS A 125 -3.13 -0.54 -4.09
CA CYS A 125 -3.97 -1.10 -5.15
C CYS A 125 -5.20 -0.21 -5.37
N THR A 126 -5.00 0.92 -6.01
CA THR A 126 -5.89 2.09 -6.03
C THR A 126 -7.08 1.98 -7.00
N ASN A 127 -7.07 1.02 -7.95
CA ASN A 127 -8.16 0.83 -8.88
C ASN A 127 -9.46 0.45 -8.14
N PRO A 128 -10.61 1.15 -8.37
CA PRO A 128 -11.84 0.92 -7.60
C PRO A 128 -12.39 -0.50 -7.75
N LEU A 129 -12.11 -1.19 -8.87
CA LEU A 129 -12.59 -2.56 -9.11
C LEU A 129 -11.98 -3.59 -8.11
N VAL A 130 -10.91 -3.23 -7.40
CA VAL A 130 -10.27 -4.14 -6.44
C VAL A 130 -11.22 -4.53 -5.30
N THR A 131 -11.97 -3.57 -4.77
CA THR A 131 -12.93 -3.77 -3.66
C THR A 131 -14.37 -3.86 -4.12
N GLN A 132 -14.68 -3.30 -5.31
CA GLN A 132 -16.05 -3.22 -5.80
C GLN A 132 -16.74 -4.59 -5.85
N GLY A 133 -17.85 -4.72 -5.12
CA GLY A 133 -18.66 -5.93 -5.07
C GLY A 133 -18.06 -7.07 -4.24
N LYS A 134 -16.97 -6.84 -3.51
CA LYS A 134 -16.30 -7.83 -2.67
C LYS A 134 -16.57 -7.59 -1.18
N LYS A 135 -16.92 -8.64 -0.48
CA LYS A 135 -17.13 -8.64 0.98
C LYS A 135 -15.81 -8.75 1.75
N TYR A 136 -14.84 -9.49 1.20
CA TYR A 136 -13.62 -9.85 1.91
C TYR A 136 -12.38 -9.09 1.44
N TYR A 137 -12.51 -8.11 0.55
CA TYR A 137 -11.38 -7.28 0.14
C TYR A 137 -11.52 -5.84 0.64
N PHE A 138 -10.54 -5.39 1.40
CA PHE A 138 -10.38 -4.03 1.93
C PHE A 138 -9.09 -3.44 1.40
N ARG A 139 -8.89 -2.12 1.54
CA ARG A 139 -7.61 -1.48 1.22
C ARG A 139 -7.23 -0.40 2.22
N ALA A 140 -5.92 -0.17 2.37
CA ALA A 140 -5.35 0.88 3.21
C ALA A 140 -4.92 2.12 2.41
N CYS A 141 -5.30 2.22 1.13
CA CYS A 141 -4.95 3.29 0.21
C CYS A 141 -6.20 3.99 -0.35
N PHE A 142 -6.04 5.23 -0.82
CA PHE A 142 -7.10 5.94 -1.56
C PHE A 142 -7.42 5.25 -2.90
N ILE A 143 -8.40 5.77 -3.64
CA ILE A 143 -8.87 5.22 -4.91
C ILE A 143 -8.59 6.14 -6.09
N ASP A 144 -8.38 5.56 -7.28
CA ASP A 144 -8.08 6.26 -8.53
C ASP A 144 -9.10 7.33 -8.94
N PRO A 145 -10.43 7.18 -8.71
CA PRO A 145 -11.37 8.25 -8.99
C PRO A 145 -11.03 9.55 -8.26
N TYR A 146 -10.65 9.45 -6.98
CA TYR A 146 -10.25 10.59 -6.17
C TYR A 146 -8.86 11.10 -6.58
N GLN A 147 -7.89 10.20 -6.76
CA GLN A 147 -6.54 10.54 -7.20
C GLN A 147 -6.52 11.23 -8.57
N GLY A 148 -7.25 10.67 -9.56
CA GLY A 148 -7.32 11.23 -10.91
C GLY A 148 -8.00 12.60 -10.94
N ALA A 149 -9.03 12.81 -10.12
CA ALA A 149 -9.67 14.11 -9.97
C ALA A 149 -8.74 15.12 -9.29
N ALA A 150 -8.02 14.73 -8.23
CA ALA A 150 -7.04 15.58 -7.54
C ALA A 150 -5.90 16.00 -8.49
N ALA A 151 -5.34 15.06 -9.26
CA ALA A 151 -4.32 15.35 -10.27
C ALA A 151 -4.82 16.33 -11.34
N ALA A 152 -6.05 16.11 -11.85
CA ALA A 152 -6.65 16.99 -12.85
C ALA A 152 -6.91 18.39 -12.29
N THR A 153 -7.44 18.49 -11.06
CA THR A 153 -7.68 19.76 -10.38
C THR A 153 -6.38 20.52 -10.16
N TYR A 154 -5.34 19.83 -9.69
CA TYR A 154 -4.03 20.42 -9.47
C TYR A 154 -3.44 20.97 -10.78
N ALA A 155 -3.45 20.17 -11.86
CA ALA A 155 -2.97 20.60 -13.17
C ALA A 155 -3.75 21.82 -13.71
N TYR A 156 -5.08 21.77 -13.65
CA TYR A 156 -5.92 22.82 -14.26
C TYR A 156 -6.02 24.08 -13.43
N LYS A 157 -6.25 23.97 -12.11
CA LYS A 157 -6.49 25.13 -11.23
C LYS A 157 -5.24 25.67 -10.59
N ASN A 158 -4.38 24.79 -10.04
CA ASN A 158 -3.19 25.25 -9.31
C ASN A 158 -2.04 25.63 -10.24
N LEU A 159 -1.83 24.87 -11.34
CA LEU A 159 -0.78 25.16 -12.32
C LEU A 159 -1.28 26.03 -13.48
N GLY A 160 -2.60 26.18 -13.67
CA GLY A 160 -3.18 26.98 -14.75
C GLY A 160 -3.10 26.36 -16.13
N TYR A 161 -2.73 25.09 -16.26
CA TYR A 161 -2.58 24.37 -17.53
C TYR A 161 -3.95 24.09 -18.16
N LYS A 162 -4.06 24.36 -19.46
CA LYS A 162 -5.33 24.26 -20.20
C LYS A 162 -5.33 23.13 -21.23
N LYS A 163 -4.14 22.73 -21.69
CA LYS A 163 -3.93 21.64 -22.66
C LYS A 163 -3.21 20.48 -22.01
N ALA A 164 -3.88 19.35 -21.85
CA ALA A 164 -3.28 18.12 -21.34
C ALA A 164 -3.22 17.06 -22.42
N ALA A 165 -2.24 16.17 -22.30
CA ALA A 165 -2.22 14.90 -22.98
C ALA A 165 -2.10 13.78 -21.95
N VAL A 166 -2.42 12.55 -22.36
CA VAL A 166 -2.29 11.36 -21.52
C VAL A 166 -1.44 10.32 -22.24
N LEU A 167 -0.58 9.63 -21.49
CA LEU A 167 0.21 8.49 -21.96
C LEU A 167 -0.08 7.29 -21.06
N THR A 168 -0.76 6.28 -21.60
CA THR A 168 -1.34 5.18 -20.83
C THR A 168 -0.70 3.84 -21.17
N ASP A 169 -0.26 3.10 -20.15
CA ASP A 169 0.02 1.66 -20.26
C ASP A 169 -1.30 0.89 -20.41
N VAL A 170 -1.55 0.32 -21.59
CA VAL A 170 -2.81 -0.38 -21.87
C VAL A 170 -2.86 -1.83 -21.36
N ALA A 171 -1.72 -2.39 -20.96
CA ALA A 171 -1.65 -3.72 -20.37
C ALA A 171 -1.93 -3.71 -18.84
N ASN A 172 -2.10 -2.53 -18.26
CA ASN A 172 -2.17 -2.32 -16.84
C ASN A 172 -3.51 -1.71 -16.40
N ASP A 173 -4.29 -2.45 -15.59
CA ASP A 173 -5.62 -2.03 -15.15
C ASP A 173 -5.59 -0.74 -14.30
N TYR A 174 -4.52 -0.51 -13.52
CA TYR A 174 -4.30 0.74 -12.78
C TYR A 174 -4.15 1.92 -13.74
N ALA A 175 -3.20 1.84 -14.68
CA ALA A 175 -2.92 2.94 -15.60
C ALA A 175 -4.12 3.29 -16.49
N VAL A 176 -4.85 2.28 -16.98
CA VAL A 176 -6.07 2.46 -17.78
C VAL A 176 -7.16 3.15 -16.96
N GLY A 177 -7.41 2.68 -15.75
CA GLY A 177 -8.43 3.25 -14.86
C GLY A 177 -8.12 4.70 -14.52
N LEU A 178 -6.92 4.95 -14.01
CA LEU A 178 -6.51 6.27 -13.54
C LEU A 178 -6.43 7.31 -14.67
N SER A 179 -5.93 6.91 -15.86
CA SER A 179 -5.99 7.76 -17.06
C SER A 179 -7.41 8.20 -17.40
N ASN A 180 -8.38 7.30 -17.30
CA ASN A 180 -9.78 7.61 -17.58
C ASN A 180 -10.37 8.57 -16.54
N PHE A 181 -10.06 8.42 -15.26
CA PHE A 181 -10.52 9.33 -14.21
C PHE A 181 -9.91 10.72 -14.37
N PHE A 182 -8.60 10.81 -14.65
CA PHE A 182 -7.96 12.09 -14.97
C PHE A 182 -8.61 12.77 -16.16
N LYS A 183 -8.77 12.08 -17.30
CA LYS A 183 -9.39 12.62 -18.51
C LYS A 183 -10.80 13.14 -18.26
N LYS A 184 -11.63 12.38 -17.53
CA LYS A 184 -12.99 12.76 -17.18
C LYS A 184 -13.03 14.04 -16.33
N SER A 185 -12.20 14.10 -15.29
CA SER A 185 -12.15 15.24 -14.39
C SER A 185 -11.56 16.48 -15.07
N TYR A 186 -10.50 16.32 -15.86
CA TYR A 186 -9.87 17.41 -16.59
C TYR A 186 -10.82 18.08 -17.60
N LYS A 187 -11.59 17.26 -18.34
CA LYS A 187 -12.66 17.77 -19.24
C LYS A 187 -13.77 18.48 -18.47
N LYS A 188 -14.20 17.94 -17.32
CA LYS A 188 -15.22 18.57 -16.46
C LYS A 188 -14.80 19.97 -15.98
N LEU A 189 -13.51 20.17 -15.74
CA LEU A 189 -12.95 21.44 -15.36
C LEU A 189 -12.80 22.45 -16.53
N GLY A 190 -13.07 22.03 -17.76
CA GLY A 190 -12.93 22.84 -18.98
C GLY A 190 -11.56 22.70 -19.66
N GLY A 191 -10.74 21.73 -19.27
CA GLY A 191 -9.45 21.44 -19.89
C GLY A 191 -9.59 20.75 -21.26
N GLU A 192 -8.68 21.07 -22.17
CA GLU A 192 -8.56 20.46 -23.49
C GLU A 192 -7.62 19.23 -23.43
N LEU A 193 -8.08 18.08 -23.93
CA LEU A 193 -7.22 16.92 -24.14
C LEU A 193 -6.73 16.90 -25.60
N VAL A 194 -5.46 17.22 -25.80
CA VAL A 194 -4.85 17.35 -27.13
C VAL A 194 -4.31 16.04 -27.67
N ALA A 195 -4.03 15.04 -26.82
CA ALA A 195 -3.61 13.70 -27.22
C ALA A 195 -3.93 12.64 -26.16
N ASP A 196 -4.12 11.40 -26.60
CA ASP A 196 -4.31 10.20 -25.75
C ASP A 196 -3.46 9.06 -26.33
N MET A 197 -2.22 8.98 -25.87
CA MET A 197 -1.20 8.05 -26.39
C MET A 197 -1.15 6.78 -25.53
N LYS A 198 -0.68 5.70 -26.14
CA LYS A 198 -0.68 4.37 -25.52
C LYS A 198 0.67 3.69 -25.69
N TYR A 199 1.04 2.86 -24.70
CA TYR A 199 2.15 1.93 -24.74
C TYR A 199 1.77 0.64 -24.01
N SER A 200 2.60 -0.38 -24.01
CA SER A 200 2.41 -1.62 -23.26
C SER A 200 3.49 -1.81 -22.21
N SER A 201 3.11 -2.40 -21.07
CA SER A 201 4.07 -2.75 -20.01
C SER A 201 5.28 -3.49 -20.59
N GLY A 202 6.47 -3.06 -20.20
CA GLY A 202 7.74 -3.62 -20.67
C GLY A 202 8.32 -2.95 -21.92
N ASP A 203 7.60 -2.01 -22.57
CA ASP A 203 8.16 -1.21 -23.65
C ASP A 203 9.38 -0.41 -23.15
N GLN A 204 10.39 -0.29 -24.01
CA GLN A 204 11.65 0.40 -23.72
C GLN A 204 11.89 1.61 -24.63
N ASP A 205 11.15 1.74 -25.71
CA ASP A 205 11.21 2.83 -26.67
C ASP A 205 9.86 3.51 -26.81
N PHE A 206 9.83 4.78 -26.44
CA PHE A 206 8.64 5.63 -26.42
C PHE A 206 8.76 6.78 -27.45
N THR A 207 9.74 6.70 -28.36
CA THR A 207 10.07 7.77 -29.33
C THR A 207 8.87 8.17 -30.17
N ALA A 208 8.08 7.20 -30.64
CA ALA A 208 6.91 7.49 -31.49
C ALA A 208 5.82 8.26 -30.71
N GLN A 209 5.48 7.81 -29.52
CA GLN A 209 4.49 8.46 -28.66
C GLN A 209 4.95 9.86 -28.24
N LEU A 210 6.21 9.99 -27.83
CA LEU A 210 6.78 11.27 -27.39
C LEU A 210 6.89 12.29 -28.52
N THR A 211 7.25 11.86 -29.74
CA THR A 211 7.28 12.73 -30.92
C THR A 211 5.89 13.28 -31.24
N GLU A 212 4.86 12.42 -31.18
CA GLU A 212 3.46 12.87 -31.38
C GLU A 212 3.05 13.84 -30.27
N LEU A 213 3.35 13.55 -28.99
CA LEU A 213 3.06 14.44 -27.87
C LEU A 213 3.72 15.81 -28.03
N ILE A 214 4.99 15.85 -28.47
CA ILE A 214 5.70 17.10 -28.76
C ILE A 214 4.97 17.91 -29.84
N SER A 215 4.51 17.24 -30.91
CA SER A 215 3.78 17.91 -32.02
C SER A 215 2.46 18.54 -31.58
N LYS A 216 1.78 17.98 -30.55
CA LYS A 216 0.53 18.50 -29.99
C LYS A 216 0.73 19.67 -29.02
N ASN A 217 1.95 19.90 -28.58
CA ASN A 217 2.32 20.98 -27.67
C ASN A 217 1.40 21.10 -26.43
N PRO A 218 1.25 20.04 -25.61
CA PRO A 218 0.49 20.12 -24.36
C PRO A 218 1.22 20.96 -23.31
N ASP A 219 0.50 21.54 -22.35
CA ASP A 219 1.09 22.15 -21.15
C ASP A 219 1.64 21.05 -20.22
N ILE A 220 0.88 19.94 -20.12
CA ILE A 220 1.15 18.82 -19.23
C ILE A 220 0.80 17.47 -19.88
N VAL A 221 1.63 16.46 -19.63
CA VAL A 221 1.33 15.07 -19.97
C VAL A 221 1.14 14.27 -18.68
N PHE A 222 -0.07 13.74 -18.47
CA PHE A 222 -0.36 12.82 -17.37
C PHE A 222 0.01 11.39 -17.79
N MET A 223 0.89 10.76 -17.03
CA MET A 223 1.36 9.40 -17.29
C MET A 223 1.34 8.56 -16.01
N PRO A 224 0.24 7.85 -15.71
CA PRO A 224 0.16 6.95 -14.56
C PRO A 224 0.95 5.66 -14.81
N ALA A 225 2.28 5.79 -14.92
CA ALA A 225 3.22 4.70 -15.13
C ALA A 225 3.72 4.13 -13.80
N TYR A 226 4.25 2.91 -13.83
CA TYR A 226 5.15 2.47 -12.78
C TYR A 226 6.53 3.13 -12.95
N PHE A 227 7.28 3.24 -11.84
CA PHE A 227 8.46 4.10 -11.79
C PHE A 227 9.55 3.74 -12.82
N ALA A 228 9.73 2.46 -13.14
CA ALA A 228 10.77 2.00 -14.05
C ALA A 228 10.56 2.52 -15.48
N GLU A 229 9.37 2.30 -16.04
CA GLU A 229 8.99 2.82 -17.36
C GLU A 229 8.86 4.35 -17.33
N GLY A 230 8.24 4.89 -16.26
CA GLY A 230 8.11 6.34 -16.10
C GLY A 230 9.45 7.08 -16.12
N ALA A 231 10.50 6.51 -15.52
CA ALA A 231 11.84 7.09 -15.55
C ALA A 231 12.45 7.05 -16.95
N ILE A 232 12.22 5.99 -17.72
CA ILE A 232 12.67 5.89 -19.12
C ILE A 232 11.92 6.90 -19.99
N ILE A 233 10.59 7.00 -19.84
CA ILE A 233 9.77 8.00 -20.56
C ILE A 233 10.29 9.42 -20.31
N MET A 234 10.56 9.77 -19.04
CA MET A 234 11.10 11.09 -18.70
C MET A 234 12.42 11.36 -19.40
N LYS A 235 13.37 10.40 -19.43
CA LYS A 235 14.66 10.56 -20.10
C LYS A 235 14.48 10.77 -21.60
N GLN A 236 13.76 9.89 -22.27
CA GLN A 236 13.52 9.99 -23.71
C GLN A 236 12.77 11.27 -24.08
N ALA A 237 11.79 11.71 -23.26
CA ALA A 237 11.10 12.97 -23.50
C ALA A 237 12.08 14.16 -23.50
N ARG A 238 13.00 14.23 -22.54
CA ARG A 238 13.99 15.32 -22.50
C ARG A 238 15.05 15.22 -23.61
N GLU A 239 15.48 14.02 -23.97
CA GLU A 239 16.38 13.77 -25.10
C GLU A 239 15.77 14.22 -26.44
N LEU A 240 14.46 14.05 -26.61
CA LEU A 240 13.69 14.52 -27.77
C LEU A 240 13.34 16.02 -27.74
N GLY A 241 13.73 16.73 -26.67
CA GLY A 241 13.49 18.17 -26.54
C GLY A 241 12.08 18.54 -26.05
N ALA A 242 11.34 17.62 -25.43
CA ALA A 242 10.04 17.91 -24.82
C ALA A 242 10.14 18.98 -23.73
N THR A 243 9.28 20.00 -23.82
CA THR A 243 9.21 21.12 -22.86
C THR A 243 8.00 21.05 -21.94
N PHE A 244 7.00 20.24 -22.26
CA PHE A 244 5.82 20.05 -21.42
C PHE A 244 6.18 19.48 -20.04
N VAL A 245 5.33 19.75 -19.06
CA VAL A 245 5.45 19.18 -17.74
C VAL A 245 4.99 17.71 -17.78
N LEU A 246 5.74 16.83 -17.13
CA LEU A 246 5.33 15.44 -16.92
C LEU A 246 4.72 15.31 -15.52
N MET A 247 3.56 14.66 -15.42
CA MET A 247 2.89 14.36 -14.17
C MET A 247 2.57 12.88 -14.09
N GLY A 248 3.13 12.20 -13.09
CA GLY A 248 2.84 10.82 -12.76
C GLY A 248 1.79 10.68 -11.66
N ALA A 249 1.69 9.49 -11.12
CA ALA A 249 0.80 9.16 -10.03
C ALA A 249 1.55 8.42 -8.90
N ASP A 250 0.84 7.88 -7.91
CA ASP A 250 1.42 7.29 -6.69
C ASP A 250 2.47 6.20 -6.95
N ALA A 251 2.32 5.41 -8.01
CA ALA A 251 3.28 4.39 -8.41
C ALA A 251 4.67 4.95 -8.84
N MET A 252 4.77 6.27 -9.07
CA MET A 252 6.03 6.98 -9.33
C MET A 252 6.75 7.39 -8.03
N ASP A 253 6.14 7.25 -6.87
CA ASP A 253 6.77 7.59 -5.58
C ASP A 253 7.78 6.50 -5.17
N ASN A 254 8.95 6.60 -5.76
CA ASN A 254 10.04 5.66 -5.58
C ASN A 254 11.36 6.43 -5.41
N PRO A 255 12.21 6.09 -4.43
CA PRO A 255 13.52 6.72 -4.25
C PRO A 255 14.41 6.65 -5.48
N ASP A 256 14.30 5.58 -6.27
CA ASP A 256 15.11 5.39 -7.48
C ASP A 256 14.61 6.22 -8.68
N THR A 257 13.44 6.86 -8.60
CA THR A 257 12.95 7.75 -9.68
C THR A 257 13.97 8.85 -10.01
N LEU A 258 14.50 9.50 -8.97
CA LEU A 258 15.54 10.52 -9.14
C LEU A 258 16.86 9.90 -9.63
N LYS A 259 17.25 8.75 -9.09
CA LYS A 259 18.52 8.08 -9.43
C LYS A 259 18.55 7.62 -10.90
N ILE A 260 17.43 7.03 -11.38
CA ILE A 260 17.32 6.53 -12.76
C ILE A 260 17.09 7.68 -13.73
N GLY A 261 16.15 8.58 -13.42
CA GLY A 261 15.76 9.69 -14.30
C GLY A 261 16.79 10.84 -14.35
N GLY A 262 17.64 10.98 -13.31
CA GLY A 262 18.68 12.01 -13.25
C GLY A 262 18.11 13.42 -13.47
N LYS A 263 18.73 14.20 -14.36
CA LYS A 263 18.27 15.57 -14.69
C LYS A 263 16.90 15.60 -15.39
N ALA A 264 16.47 14.49 -15.98
CA ALA A 264 15.20 14.44 -16.71
C ALA A 264 13.96 14.55 -15.78
N VAL A 265 14.13 14.29 -14.47
CA VAL A 265 13.05 14.44 -13.49
C VAL A 265 12.83 15.89 -13.03
N GLU A 266 13.70 16.84 -13.41
CA GLU A 266 13.51 18.23 -13.00
C GLU A 266 12.16 18.77 -13.48
N GLY A 267 11.35 19.32 -12.56
CA GLY A 267 9.99 19.76 -12.82
C GLY A 267 8.93 18.67 -12.87
N PHE A 268 9.31 17.39 -12.75
CA PHE A 268 8.34 16.28 -12.68
C PHE A 268 7.47 16.39 -11.43
N LEU A 269 6.19 16.06 -11.59
CA LEU A 269 5.18 16.03 -10.54
C LEU A 269 4.59 14.63 -10.44
N HIS A 270 4.17 14.22 -9.25
CA HIS A 270 3.29 13.06 -9.13
C HIS A 270 2.40 13.15 -7.87
N THR A 271 1.27 12.48 -7.91
CA THR A 271 0.46 12.27 -6.72
C THR A 271 1.11 11.23 -5.81
N THR A 272 0.82 11.29 -4.51
CA THR A 272 1.38 10.36 -3.53
C THR A 272 0.43 10.22 -2.34
N PHE A 273 0.74 9.30 -1.42
CA PHE A 273 0.12 9.22 -0.10
C PHE A 273 0.70 10.30 0.84
N PRO A 274 -0.05 10.72 1.88
CA PRO A 274 0.33 11.85 2.73
C PRO A 274 1.45 11.50 3.72
N TYR A 275 2.63 11.20 3.19
CA TYR A 275 3.82 10.91 3.99
C TYR A 275 5.10 11.37 3.28
N ASP A 276 5.94 12.06 4.03
CA ASP A 276 7.33 12.34 3.64
C ASP A 276 8.20 12.31 4.90
N VAL A 277 9.36 11.66 4.82
CA VAL A 277 10.31 11.54 5.95
C VAL A 277 10.77 12.90 6.49
N ASN A 278 10.66 13.96 5.68
CA ASN A 278 11.04 15.34 6.03
C ASN A 278 9.84 16.24 6.32
N MET A 279 8.64 15.70 6.52
CA MET A 279 7.47 16.49 6.90
C MET A 279 7.71 17.18 8.25
N GLU A 280 7.49 18.51 8.31
CA GLU A 280 7.63 19.29 9.53
C GLU A 280 6.58 18.92 10.58
N ASN A 281 5.36 18.59 10.14
CA ASN A 281 4.19 18.32 10.99
C ASN A 281 3.75 16.83 10.89
N MET A 282 4.68 15.90 11.18
CA MET A 282 4.31 14.49 11.25
C MET A 282 3.33 14.21 12.39
N SER A 283 2.33 13.34 12.14
CA SER A 283 1.52 12.77 13.22
C SER A 283 2.39 11.96 14.20
N ALA A 284 1.87 11.68 15.38
CA ALA A 284 2.58 10.85 16.39
C ALA A 284 2.86 9.45 15.82
N GLU A 285 1.94 8.87 15.06
CA GLU A 285 2.05 7.56 14.44
C GLU A 285 3.08 7.56 13.29
N ALA A 286 3.07 8.60 12.45
CA ALA A 286 4.08 8.78 11.40
C ALA A 286 5.49 8.90 11.99
N LYS A 287 5.63 9.64 13.10
CA LYS A 287 6.89 9.77 13.83
C LYS A 287 7.32 8.44 14.44
N THR A 288 6.41 7.72 15.08
CA THR A 288 6.66 6.40 15.67
C THR A 288 7.17 5.41 14.60
N PHE A 289 6.50 5.36 13.45
CA PHE A 289 6.93 4.55 12.31
C PHE A 289 8.33 4.97 11.82
N THR A 290 8.56 6.28 11.61
CA THR A 290 9.82 6.82 11.10
C THR A 290 10.99 6.52 12.03
N ASP A 291 10.81 6.72 13.36
CA ASP A 291 11.83 6.45 14.36
C ASP A 291 12.13 4.94 14.45
N ALA A 292 11.10 4.10 14.41
CA ALA A 292 11.26 2.65 14.39
C ALA A 292 11.97 2.17 13.12
N TRP A 293 11.64 2.75 11.96
CA TRP A 293 12.30 2.44 10.70
C TRP A 293 13.79 2.78 10.74
N LYS A 294 14.13 4.02 11.09
CA LYS A 294 15.53 4.48 11.19
C LYS A 294 16.37 3.64 12.17
N LYS A 295 15.76 3.18 13.25
CA LYS A 295 16.42 2.28 14.21
C LYS A 295 16.73 0.90 13.59
N ASN A 296 15.85 0.36 12.76
CA ASN A 296 15.99 -0.98 12.18
C ASN A 296 16.71 -0.97 10.81
N PHE A 297 16.64 0.13 10.08
CA PHE A 297 17.23 0.32 8.74
C PHE A 297 18.02 1.63 8.69
N PRO A 298 19.16 1.75 9.40
CA PRO A 298 19.87 3.03 9.59
C PRO A 298 20.38 3.69 8.31
N ASN A 299 20.53 2.91 7.23
CA ASN A 299 21.03 3.38 5.93
C ASN A 299 19.95 3.48 4.86
N LYS A 300 18.67 3.42 5.22
CA LYS A 300 17.55 3.43 4.31
C LYS A 300 16.43 4.30 4.86
N ASP A 301 16.05 5.32 4.10
CA ASP A 301 14.90 6.16 4.48
C ASP A 301 13.57 5.40 4.28
N PRO A 302 12.60 5.59 5.19
CA PRO A 302 11.25 5.09 4.98
C PRO A 302 10.55 5.87 3.87
N ASN A 303 9.59 5.22 3.20
CA ASN A 303 8.76 5.86 2.20
C ASN A 303 7.29 5.43 2.32
N VAL A 304 6.43 5.92 1.44
CA VAL A 304 5.00 5.62 1.46
C VAL A 304 4.69 4.13 1.35
N ASN A 305 5.45 3.36 0.54
CA ASN A 305 5.23 1.92 0.40
C ASN A 305 5.53 1.19 1.72
N SER A 306 6.65 1.53 2.37
CA SER A 306 6.97 0.94 3.67
C SER A 306 5.96 1.32 4.76
N ALA A 307 5.44 2.55 4.73
CA ALA A 307 4.38 2.99 5.63
C ALA A 307 3.04 2.26 5.38
N LEU A 308 2.68 2.01 4.11
CA LEU A 308 1.48 1.23 3.75
C LEU A 308 1.56 -0.21 4.27
N GLY A 309 2.69 -0.89 4.06
CA GLY A 309 2.89 -2.23 4.61
C GLY A 309 2.79 -2.26 6.14
N TYR A 310 3.44 -1.30 6.81
CA TYR A 310 3.37 -1.14 8.26
C TYR A 310 1.94 -0.92 8.75
N ASN A 311 1.18 -0.06 8.08
CA ASN A 311 -0.20 0.22 8.42
C ASN A 311 -1.10 -1.01 8.23
N CYS A 312 -0.98 -1.76 7.13
CA CYS A 312 -1.82 -2.94 6.86
C CYS A 312 -1.71 -4.00 7.96
N TYR A 313 -0.51 -4.25 8.46
CA TYR A 313 -0.31 -5.15 9.58
C TYR A 313 -1.02 -4.64 10.84
N ASN A 314 -0.82 -3.37 11.20
CA ASN A 314 -1.42 -2.78 12.40
C ASN A 314 -2.95 -2.69 12.30
N ILE A 315 -3.52 -2.43 11.12
CA ILE A 315 -4.98 -2.44 10.89
C ILE A 315 -5.56 -3.83 11.15
N ILE A 316 -4.88 -4.92 10.73
CA ILE A 316 -5.34 -6.29 11.01
C ILE A 316 -5.29 -6.56 12.51
N LEU A 317 -4.22 -6.16 13.21
CA LEU A 317 -4.09 -6.39 14.65
C LEU A 317 -5.15 -5.61 15.45
N ASP A 318 -5.41 -4.36 15.10
CA ASP A 318 -6.49 -3.55 15.67
C ASP A 318 -7.86 -4.22 15.45
N ALA A 319 -8.14 -4.66 14.21
CA ALA A 319 -9.39 -5.32 13.88
C ALA A 319 -9.55 -6.67 14.60
N LEU A 320 -8.49 -7.49 14.74
CA LEU A 320 -8.50 -8.72 15.54
C LEU A 320 -8.77 -8.42 17.01
N THR A 321 -8.16 -7.37 17.55
CA THR A 321 -8.37 -6.95 18.94
C THR A 321 -9.82 -6.54 19.17
N ARG A 322 -10.42 -5.77 18.28
CA ARG A 322 -11.85 -5.38 18.34
C ARG A 322 -12.79 -6.57 18.14
N ALA A 323 -12.42 -7.51 17.26
CA ALA A 323 -13.18 -8.75 17.06
C ALA A 323 -13.14 -9.70 18.27
N GLY A 324 -12.08 -9.62 19.11
CA GLY A 324 -11.89 -10.48 20.28
C GLY A 324 -11.60 -11.95 19.97
N LYS A 325 -11.49 -12.33 18.70
CA LYS A 325 -11.20 -13.69 18.23
C LYS A 325 -10.57 -13.70 16.86
N ALA A 326 -9.77 -14.75 16.57
CA ALA A 326 -9.13 -14.98 15.28
C ALA A 326 -10.06 -15.81 14.34
N ASP A 327 -11.15 -15.19 13.91
CA ASP A 327 -12.17 -15.76 13.04
C ASP A 327 -12.35 -14.85 11.81
N THR A 328 -12.40 -15.42 10.60
CA THR A 328 -12.41 -14.65 9.35
C THR A 328 -13.65 -13.73 9.21
N GLU A 329 -14.84 -14.21 9.61
CA GLU A 329 -16.07 -13.40 9.53
C GLU A 329 -16.07 -12.26 10.56
N ALA A 330 -15.65 -12.55 11.80
CA ALA A 330 -15.55 -11.53 12.83
C ALA A 330 -14.49 -10.47 12.48
N LEU A 331 -13.35 -10.89 11.93
CA LEU A 331 -12.32 -9.99 11.43
C LEU A 331 -12.82 -9.14 10.25
N THR A 332 -13.54 -9.74 9.30
CA THR A 332 -14.15 -9.02 8.16
C THR A 332 -15.10 -7.93 8.67
N ALA A 333 -15.95 -8.24 9.61
CA ALA A 333 -16.86 -7.25 10.22
C ALA A 333 -16.10 -6.14 10.97
N ALA A 334 -15.03 -6.49 11.69
CA ALA A 334 -14.20 -5.52 12.40
C ALA A 334 -13.40 -4.60 11.43
N LEU A 335 -12.90 -5.14 10.31
CA LEU A 335 -12.27 -4.34 9.26
C LEU A 335 -13.25 -3.34 8.66
N ALA A 336 -14.46 -3.78 8.28
CA ALA A 336 -15.50 -2.90 7.73
C ALA A 336 -15.92 -1.79 8.72
N ALA A 337 -15.85 -2.06 10.01
CA ALA A 337 -16.20 -1.11 11.07
C ALA A 337 -15.03 -0.16 11.47
N THR A 338 -13.88 -0.21 10.77
CA THR A 338 -12.73 0.64 11.11
C THR A 338 -13.04 2.11 10.86
N LYS A 339 -12.98 2.93 11.93
CA LYS A 339 -13.21 4.38 11.86
C LYS A 339 -12.17 5.12 12.69
N ASN A 340 -11.68 6.23 12.15
CA ASN A 340 -10.76 7.15 12.81
C ASN A 340 -9.50 6.47 13.40
N LEU A 341 -8.99 5.43 12.74
CA LEU A 341 -7.81 4.71 13.19
C LEU A 341 -6.56 5.54 12.87
N PRO A 342 -5.77 5.94 13.87
CA PRO A 342 -4.50 6.62 13.64
C PRO A 342 -3.50 5.68 12.96
N THR A 343 -2.86 6.15 11.89
CA THR A 343 -1.87 5.39 11.11
C THR A 343 -0.66 6.27 10.74
N ALA A 344 0.39 5.65 10.23
CA ALA A 344 1.57 6.38 9.75
C ALA A 344 1.27 7.31 8.55
N LEU A 345 0.14 7.11 7.86
CA LEU A 345 -0.32 7.93 6.74
C LEU A 345 -1.48 8.86 7.11
N GLY A 346 -1.68 9.13 8.41
CA GLY A 346 -2.78 9.92 8.92
C GLY A 346 -3.91 9.07 9.51
N VAL A 347 -5.06 9.68 9.70
CA VAL A 347 -6.25 9.01 10.26
C VAL A 347 -7.00 8.27 9.16
N LEU A 348 -7.20 6.97 9.34
CA LEU A 348 -7.85 6.10 8.37
C LEU A 348 -9.26 5.71 8.83
N SER A 349 -10.22 5.82 7.91
CA SER A 349 -11.55 5.20 8.03
C SER A 349 -11.80 4.35 6.80
N ILE A 350 -12.36 3.17 6.99
CA ILE A 350 -12.83 2.32 5.89
C ILE A 350 -14.30 2.67 5.62
N ASN A 351 -14.61 2.99 4.37
CA ASN A 351 -15.95 3.34 3.93
C ASN A 351 -16.80 2.09 3.55
N GLU A 352 -18.04 2.32 3.11
CA GLU A 352 -18.98 1.25 2.76
C GLU A 352 -18.55 0.42 1.54
N THR A 353 -17.63 0.94 0.71
CA THR A 353 -17.04 0.23 -0.43
C THR A 353 -15.71 -0.42 -0.12
N HIS A 354 -15.35 -0.49 1.18
CA HIS A 354 -14.13 -1.08 1.72
C HIS A 354 -12.83 -0.33 1.33
N ASP A 355 -12.96 0.94 0.99
CA ASP A 355 -11.86 1.82 0.62
C ASP A 355 -11.43 2.70 1.79
N ALA A 356 -10.15 3.03 1.86
CA ALA A 356 -9.66 4.02 2.81
C ALA A 356 -9.93 5.44 2.30
N GLU A 357 -10.43 6.30 3.19
CA GLU A 357 -10.55 7.73 2.95
C GLU A 357 -9.31 8.42 3.48
N MET A 358 -8.54 9.04 2.59
CA MET A 358 -7.34 9.80 2.93
C MET A 358 -7.04 10.84 1.84
N PRO A 359 -6.30 11.93 2.16
CA PRO A 359 -5.91 12.94 1.18
C PRO A 359 -4.91 12.39 0.15
N VAL A 360 -4.81 13.09 -0.98
CA VAL A 360 -3.79 12.86 -2.01
C VAL A 360 -2.73 13.95 -1.87
N GLY A 361 -1.48 13.55 -1.65
CA GLY A 361 -0.35 14.47 -1.65
C GLY A 361 0.20 14.72 -3.06
N ILE A 362 0.95 15.81 -3.21
CA ILE A 362 1.71 16.15 -4.43
C ILE A 362 3.19 16.20 -4.10
N ILE A 363 3.96 15.50 -4.91
CA ILE A 363 5.42 15.62 -4.95
C ILE A 363 5.84 16.41 -6.19
N LYS A 364 6.86 17.23 -6.04
CA LYS A 364 7.55 17.88 -7.14
C LYS A 364 9.06 17.70 -7.00
N TYR A 365 9.73 17.41 -8.11
CA TYR A 365 11.19 17.39 -8.17
C TYR A 365 11.70 18.77 -8.57
N MET A 366 12.49 19.36 -7.69
CA MET A 366 13.05 20.71 -7.86
C MET A 366 14.46 20.76 -7.28
N ASP A 367 15.39 21.39 -8.00
CA ASP A 367 16.80 21.53 -7.58
C ASP A 367 17.47 20.16 -7.28
N GLY A 368 17.12 19.15 -8.08
CA GLY A 368 17.59 17.77 -7.89
C GLY A 368 17.09 17.10 -6.60
N LYS A 369 15.98 17.57 -6.02
CA LYS A 369 15.40 17.02 -4.79
C LYS A 369 13.91 16.73 -4.96
N ARG A 370 13.47 15.66 -4.31
CA ARG A 370 12.06 15.34 -4.11
C ARG A 370 11.49 16.25 -3.00
N LYS A 371 10.40 16.95 -3.27
CA LYS A 371 9.75 17.83 -2.29
C LYS A 371 8.25 17.53 -2.21
N TYR A 372 7.74 17.34 -1.02
CA TYR A 372 6.31 17.33 -0.74
C TYR A 372 5.78 18.76 -0.80
N ILE A 373 4.81 19.01 -1.71
CA ILE A 373 4.28 20.37 -1.94
C ILE A 373 3.04 20.62 -1.10
N GLY A 374 2.30 19.59 -0.73
CA GLY A 374 1.06 19.66 0.02
C GLY A 374 0.02 18.70 -0.52
N ASP A 375 -1.19 18.79 0.03
CA ASP A 375 -2.31 17.96 -0.38
C ASP A 375 -3.03 18.56 -1.58
N ALA A 376 -3.51 17.71 -2.48
CA ALA A 376 -4.39 18.06 -3.59
C ALA A 376 -5.84 17.72 -3.23
N ILE A 377 -6.75 18.60 -3.62
CA ILE A 377 -8.19 18.44 -3.42
C ILE A 377 -8.83 18.06 -4.76
N ALA A 378 -9.66 17.04 -4.77
CA ALA A 378 -10.51 16.69 -5.91
C ALA A 378 -11.77 17.58 -5.93
N GLU A 379 -12.08 18.15 -7.11
CA GLU A 379 -13.31 18.97 -7.33
C GLU A 379 -14.16 18.42 -8.49
#